data_ad0caaf29c8b188dfcd6acdc1ddaf78f
#
_entry.id   ad0caaf29c8b188dfcd6acdc1ddaf78f
#
_cell.length_a   1.000
_cell.length_b   1.000
_cell.length_c   1.000
_cell.angle_alpha   90.00
_cell.angle_beta   90.00
_cell.angle_gamma   90.00
#
_symmetry.space_group_name_H-M   'P 1'
#
loop_
_entity.id
_entity.type
_entity.pdbx_description
1 polymer ?
#
loop_
_entity_poly.entity_id
_entity_poly.type
_entity_poly.pdbx_seq_one_letter_code
_entity_poly.pdbx_strand_id
1 'polypeptide(L)'
;MMLRALTADLLKARRKGIWFLVFLGPLGLVAMQALNFGLRYDYLIPRSKGHLWEALMDNIAVFVPIALVLGAAMVASMLANVEHSSNSWKQLLALPISRFSVYMAKLTLAIGMLCVSCLLLTVGTWGLGMILGFGGEPAPIGELLRLGFWPLGGTLPILVLLLWLTVTFHNQALPVTLGITLGIGSLFASQLSGYFPLAWPRFAWAAPQAWMFASIGCGMGALLSLLTAAHFSRKDVA
;
A
#
# COMPACT_ATOMS: atom_id res chain seq x y z
N MET A 1 19.68 -5.64 -16.49
CA MET A 1 19.66 -6.73 -15.50
C MET A 1 18.45 -6.63 -14.56
N MET A 2 18.13 -5.48 -13.98
CA MET A 2 16.97 -5.26 -13.11
C MET A 2 15.63 -5.67 -13.75
N LEU A 3 15.38 -5.32 -15.02
CA LEU A 3 14.15 -5.69 -15.72
C LEU A 3 13.95 -7.22 -15.82
N ARG A 4 15.02 -8.00 -16.03
CA ARG A 4 14.93 -9.46 -16.08
C ARG A 4 14.58 -10.06 -14.71
N ALA A 5 15.11 -9.49 -13.62
CA ALA A 5 14.74 -9.87 -12.26
C ALA A 5 13.26 -9.54 -11.97
N LEU A 6 12.81 -8.34 -12.36
CA LEU A 6 11.42 -7.91 -12.20
C LEU A 6 10.44 -8.81 -12.95
N THR A 7 10.72 -9.15 -14.21
CA THR A 7 9.85 -10.06 -15.00
C THR A 7 9.79 -11.45 -14.42
N ALA A 8 10.92 -11.98 -13.91
CA ALA A 8 10.97 -13.27 -13.24
C ALA A 8 10.13 -13.27 -11.95
N ASP A 9 10.26 -12.22 -11.13
CA ASP A 9 9.48 -12.06 -9.89
C ASP A 9 7.98 -11.88 -10.18
N LEU A 10 7.62 -11.14 -11.23
CA LEU A 10 6.23 -10.98 -11.67
C LEU A 10 5.60 -12.32 -12.08
N LEU A 11 6.34 -13.15 -12.84
CA LEU A 11 5.88 -14.48 -13.24
C LEU A 11 5.70 -15.43 -12.06
N LYS A 12 6.61 -15.37 -11.08
CA LYS A 12 6.50 -16.12 -9.83
C LYS A 12 5.29 -15.68 -9.00
N ALA A 13 5.07 -14.36 -8.91
CA ALA A 13 3.95 -13.76 -8.18
C ALA A 13 2.59 -14.17 -8.77
N ARG A 14 2.48 -14.32 -10.09
CA ARG A 14 1.24 -14.68 -10.78
C ARG A 14 0.59 -15.97 -10.29
N ARG A 15 1.39 -16.94 -9.81
CA ARG A 15 0.93 -18.28 -9.37
C ARG A 15 0.72 -18.41 -7.85
N LYS A 16 1.00 -17.39 -7.07
CA LYS A 16 1.04 -17.47 -5.59
C LYS A 16 -0.09 -16.74 -4.86
N GLY A 17 -1.15 -16.35 -5.55
CA GLY A 17 -2.31 -15.69 -4.93
C GLY A 17 -2.05 -14.24 -4.44
N ILE A 18 -0.87 -13.64 -4.71
CA ILE A 18 -0.55 -12.26 -4.32
C ILE A 18 -1.54 -11.28 -4.95
N TRP A 19 -1.91 -11.51 -6.21
CA TRP A 19 -2.88 -10.71 -6.93
C TRP A 19 -4.25 -10.71 -6.26
N PHE A 20 -4.66 -11.82 -5.67
CA PHE A 20 -5.91 -11.87 -4.90
C PHE A 20 -5.91 -10.85 -3.76
N LEU A 21 -4.80 -10.71 -3.03
CA LEU A 21 -4.68 -9.72 -1.95
C LEU A 21 -4.66 -8.28 -2.48
N VAL A 22 -4.01 -8.04 -3.63
CA VAL A 22 -3.97 -6.72 -4.29
C VAL A 22 -5.38 -6.25 -4.66
N PHE A 23 -6.26 -7.16 -5.08
CA PHE A 23 -7.66 -6.87 -5.39
C PHE A 23 -8.55 -6.81 -4.14
N LEU A 24 -8.30 -7.68 -3.15
CA LEU A 24 -9.15 -7.82 -1.97
C LEU A 24 -9.23 -6.53 -1.15
N GLY A 25 -8.10 -5.83 -0.94
CA GLY A 25 -8.04 -4.60 -0.16
C GLY A 25 -9.00 -3.51 -0.69
N PRO A 26 -8.78 -3.03 -1.92
CA PRO A 26 -9.62 -1.96 -2.47
C PRO A 26 -11.07 -2.40 -2.69
N LEU A 27 -11.32 -3.63 -3.15
CA LEU A 27 -12.69 -4.14 -3.32
C LEU A 27 -13.40 -4.25 -1.97
N GLY A 28 -12.71 -4.69 -0.92
CA GLY A 28 -13.26 -4.74 0.43
C GLY A 28 -13.65 -3.36 0.96
N LEU A 29 -12.81 -2.33 0.75
CA LEU A 29 -13.12 -0.96 1.14
C LEU A 29 -14.33 -0.41 0.37
N VAL A 30 -14.38 -0.60 -0.94
CA VAL A 30 -15.49 -0.16 -1.78
C VAL A 30 -16.79 -0.88 -1.40
N ALA A 31 -16.75 -2.21 -1.20
CA ALA A 31 -17.89 -3.00 -0.77
C ALA A 31 -18.40 -2.59 0.62
N MET A 32 -17.48 -2.32 1.57
CA MET A 32 -17.85 -1.83 2.89
C MET A 32 -18.59 -0.48 2.80
N GLN A 33 -18.11 0.44 1.95
CA GLN A 33 -18.78 1.72 1.76
C GLN A 33 -20.09 1.59 0.97
N ALA A 34 -20.17 0.66 0.02
CA ALA A 34 -21.41 0.35 -0.67
C ALA A 34 -22.49 -0.11 0.33
N LEU A 35 -22.15 -0.97 1.28
CA LEU A 35 -23.04 -1.38 2.35
C LEU A 35 -23.39 -0.21 3.30
N ASN A 36 -22.39 0.60 3.69
CA ASN A 36 -22.60 1.73 4.59
C ASN A 36 -23.59 2.74 3.97
N PHE A 37 -23.36 3.15 2.73
CA PHE A 37 -24.22 4.10 2.03
C PHE A 37 -25.58 3.46 1.62
N GLY A 38 -25.59 2.18 1.22
CA GLY A 38 -26.84 1.48 0.87
C GLY A 38 -27.78 1.30 2.06
N LEU A 39 -27.25 0.89 3.23
CA LEU A 39 -28.06 0.71 4.44
C LEU A 39 -28.47 2.01 5.11
N ARG A 40 -27.72 3.09 4.91
CA ARG A 40 -27.93 4.40 5.55
C ARG A 40 -28.24 5.50 4.54
N TYR A 41 -28.77 5.15 3.38
CA TYR A 41 -28.99 6.06 2.26
C TYR A 41 -29.83 7.28 2.68
N ASP A 42 -30.99 7.04 3.32
CA ASP A 42 -31.89 8.10 3.76
C ASP A 42 -31.32 9.01 4.85
N TYR A 43 -30.29 8.56 5.55
CA TYR A 43 -29.59 9.35 6.57
C TYR A 43 -28.41 10.12 5.99
N LEU A 44 -27.57 9.47 5.17
CA LEU A 44 -26.32 10.05 4.69
C LEU A 44 -26.52 11.06 3.55
N ILE A 45 -27.43 10.75 2.60
CA ILE A 45 -27.63 11.60 1.42
C ILE A 45 -28.19 12.99 1.79
N PRO A 46 -29.27 13.13 2.62
CA PRO A 46 -29.78 14.44 3.00
C PRO A 46 -28.76 15.27 3.78
N ARG A 47 -27.92 14.62 4.59
CA ARG A 47 -26.88 15.28 5.42
C ARG A 47 -25.72 15.79 4.57
N SER A 48 -25.43 15.14 3.45
CA SER A 48 -24.30 15.44 2.56
C SER A 48 -24.73 16.20 1.29
N LYS A 49 -25.91 16.84 1.29
CA LYS A 49 -26.42 17.61 0.14
C LYS A 49 -25.40 18.66 -0.30
N GLY A 50 -24.97 18.60 -1.56
CA GLY A 50 -23.99 19.49 -2.16
C GLY A 50 -22.52 19.04 -1.98
N HIS A 51 -22.23 17.97 -1.21
CA HIS A 51 -20.87 17.44 -0.94
C HIS A 51 -20.86 15.91 -0.89
N LEU A 52 -21.62 15.26 -1.78
CA LEU A 52 -21.76 13.78 -1.77
C LEU A 52 -20.44 13.06 -2.02
N TRP A 53 -19.66 13.56 -2.98
CA TRP A 53 -18.34 13.00 -3.28
C TRP A 53 -17.35 13.15 -2.12
N GLU A 54 -17.33 14.31 -1.46
CA GLU A 54 -16.48 14.54 -0.30
C GLU A 54 -16.84 13.59 0.85
N ALA A 55 -18.13 13.45 1.14
CA ALA A 55 -18.60 12.54 2.18
C ALA A 55 -18.21 11.08 1.90
N LEU A 56 -18.29 10.61 0.65
CA LEU A 56 -17.86 9.27 0.27
C LEU A 56 -16.34 9.11 0.43
N MET A 57 -15.56 10.05 -0.09
CA MET A 57 -14.11 10.03 -0.01
C MET A 57 -13.60 10.07 1.42
N ASP A 58 -14.17 10.92 2.28
CA ASP A 58 -13.79 11.03 3.69
C ASP A 58 -14.08 9.75 4.48
N ASN A 59 -15.22 9.10 4.21
CA ASN A 59 -15.53 7.82 4.82
C ASN A 59 -14.53 6.71 4.39
N ILE A 60 -14.11 6.68 3.12
CA ILE A 60 -13.09 5.75 2.62
C ILE A 60 -11.74 6.08 3.23
N ALA A 61 -11.36 7.35 3.28
CA ALA A 61 -10.05 7.83 3.75
C ALA A 61 -9.71 7.41 5.18
N VAL A 62 -10.70 7.14 6.02
CA VAL A 62 -10.47 6.63 7.39
C VAL A 62 -9.77 5.26 7.34
N PHE A 63 -10.11 4.42 6.37
CA PHE A 63 -9.65 3.03 6.28
C PHE A 63 -8.50 2.83 5.30
N VAL A 64 -8.18 3.82 4.46
CA VAL A 64 -7.07 3.74 3.51
C VAL A 64 -5.72 3.45 4.19
N PRO A 65 -5.34 4.12 5.31
CA PRO A 65 -4.07 3.85 5.98
C PRO A 65 -3.92 2.40 6.44
N ILE A 66 -4.94 1.84 7.08
CA ILE A 66 -4.88 0.42 7.53
C ILE A 66 -4.79 -0.52 6.33
N ALA A 67 -5.57 -0.29 5.27
CA ALA A 67 -5.54 -1.12 4.08
C ALA A 67 -4.17 -1.09 3.39
N LEU A 68 -3.53 0.08 3.29
CA LEU A 68 -2.21 0.24 2.71
C LEU A 68 -1.12 -0.40 3.55
N VAL A 69 -1.13 -0.20 4.88
CA VAL A 69 -0.10 -0.78 5.76
C VAL A 69 -0.22 -2.31 5.82
N LEU A 70 -1.44 -2.85 5.95
CA LEU A 70 -1.66 -4.30 5.88
C LEU A 70 -1.33 -4.85 4.49
N GLY A 71 -1.72 -4.16 3.42
CA GLY A 71 -1.37 -4.52 2.05
C GLY A 71 0.14 -4.56 1.84
N ALA A 72 0.87 -3.54 2.34
CA ALA A 72 2.33 -3.50 2.30
C ALA A 72 2.96 -4.69 3.04
N ALA A 73 2.46 -5.03 4.24
CA ALA A 73 2.93 -6.16 5.02
C ALA A 73 2.72 -7.50 4.30
N MET A 74 1.53 -7.69 3.76
CA MET A 74 1.17 -8.93 3.05
C MET A 74 1.96 -9.08 1.74
N VAL A 75 2.03 -8.02 0.92
CA VAL A 75 2.79 -8.04 -0.33
C VAL A 75 4.27 -8.30 -0.06
N ALA A 76 4.88 -7.60 0.90
CA ALA A 76 6.27 -7.78 1.28
C ALA A 76 6.54 -9.21 1.76
N SER A 77 5.70 -9.74 2.65
CA SER A 77 5.83 -11.11 3.17
C SER A 77 5.69 -12.16 2.07
N MET A 78 4.71 -12.03 1.19
CA MET A 78 4.50 -13.02 0.12
C MET A 78 5.62 -12.99 -0.92
N LEU A 79 6.14 -11.80 -1.28
CA LEU A 79 7.29 -11.68 -2.18
C LEU A 79 8.57 -12.32 -1.61
N ALA A 80 8.79 -12.20 -0.31
CA ALA A 80 9.91 -12.85 0.35
C ALA A 80 9.69 -14.37 0.52
N ASN A 81 8.46 -14.79 0.85
CA ASN A 81 8.12 -16.19 1.08
C ASN A 81 8.27 -17.06 -0.19
N VAL A 82 8.09 -16.48 -1.37
CA VAL A 82 8.36 -17.20 -2.64
C VAL A 82 9.79 -17.75 -2.67
N GLU A 83 10.76 -16.97 -2.21
CA GLU A 83 12.18 -17.38 -2.19
C GLU A 83 12.52 -18.24 -0.98
N HIS A 84 11.94 -17.94 0.18
CA HIS A 84 12.18 -18.71 1.41
C HIS A 84 11.62 -20.14 1.31
N SER A 85 10.42 -20.31 0.76
CA SER A 85 9.75 -21.61 0.65
C SER A 85 10.41 -22.55 -0.37
N SER A 86 11.08 -22.01 -1.38
CA SER A 86 11.76 -22.79 -2.43
C SER A 86 13.26 -22.97 -2.19
N ASN A 87 13.82 -22.45 -1.06
CA ASN A 87 15.26 -22.36 -0.82
C ASN A 87 16.04 -21.74 -2.01
N SER A 88 15.37 -20.92 -2.82
CA SER A 88 15.94 -20.39 -4.05
C SER A 88 16.86 -19.20 -3.84
N TRP A 89 17.01 -18.69 -2.60
CA TRP A 89 17.95 -17.63 -2.30
C TRP A 89 19.38 -17.97 -2.72
N LYS A 90 19.84 -19.20 -2.44
CA LYS A 90 21.19 -19.66 -2.83
C LYS A 90 21.36 -19.68 -4.36
N GLN A 91 20.34 -20.15 -5.09
CA GLN A 91 20.37 -20.18 -6.54
C GLN A 91 20.29 -18.77 -7.15
N LEU A 92 19.44 -17.91 -6.59
CA LEU A 92 19.27 -16.52 -7.06
C LEU A 92 20.54 -15.70 -6.86
N LEU A 93 21.25 -15.91 -5.74
CA LEU A 93 22.49 -15.23 -5.43
C LEU A 93 23.73 -15.82 -6.13
N ALA A 94 23.63 -17.04 -6.69
CA ALA A 94 24.64 -17.64 -7.56
C ALA A 94 24.59 -17.11 -9.00
N LEU A 95 23.49 -16.43 -9.39
CA LEU A 95 23.39 -15.78 -10.70
C LEU A 95 24.29 -14.53 -10.75
N PRO A 96 24.83 -14.16 -11.93
CA PRO A 96 25.66 -12.96 -12.10
C PRO A 96 24.81 -11.68 -12.08
N ILE A 97 23.98 -11.51 -11.05
CA ILE A 97 23.08 -10.37 -10.83
C ILE A 97 23.45 -9.75 -9.48
N SER A 98 23.59 -8.44 -9.43
CA SER A 98 23.90 -7.76 -8.17
C SER A 98 22.74 -7.92 -7.16
N ARG A 99 23.07 -8.21 -5.90
CA ARG A 99 22.10 -8.32 -4.79
C ARG A 99 21.24 -7.04 -4.66
N PHE A 100 21.85 -5.89 -4.90
CA PHE A 100 21.18 -4.60 -4.96
C PHE A 100 20.04 -4.61 -6.00
N SER A 101 20.31 -5.10 -7.22
CA SER A 101 19.29 -5.17 -8.29
C SER A 101 18.15 -6.12 -7.94
N VAL A 102 18.42 -7.20 -7.23
CA VAL A 102 17.40 -8.17 -6.77
C VAL A 102 16.47 -7.51 -5.75
N TYR A 103 17.04 -6.82 -4.75
CA TYR A 103 16.24 -6.11 -3.75
C TYR A 103 15.38 -5.01 -4.37
N MET A 104 15.98 -4.18 -5.23
CA MET A 104 15.26 -3.10 -5.91
C MET A 104 14.17 -3.61 -6.86
N ALA A 105 14.37 -4.76 -7.51
CA ALA A 105 13.32 -5.38 -8.33
C ALA A 105 12.11 -5.79 -7.48
N LYS A 106 12.33 -6.41 -6.30
CA LYS A 106 11.25 -6.78 -5.38
C LYS A 106 10.52 -5.55 -4.83
N LEU A 107 11.26 -4.50 -4.46
CA LEU A 107 10.67 -3.25 -4.00
C LEU A 107 9.82 -2.58 -5.10
N THR A 108 10.34 -2.50 -6.32
CA THR A 108 9.60 -1.96 -7.47
C THR A 108 8.34 -2.76 -7.76
N LEU A 109 8.41 -4.08 -7.66
CA LEU A 109 7.24 -4.94 -7.81
C LEU A 109 6.21 -4.70 -6.71
N ALA A 110 6.64 -4.59 -5.45
CA ALA A 110 5.76 -4.30 -4.32
C ALA A 110 5.04 -2.96 -4.48
N ILE A 111 5.78 -1.90 -4.85
CA ILE A 111 5.20 -0.58 -5.13
C ILE A 111 4.21 -0.66 -6.30
N GLY A 112 4.57 -1.34 -7.39
CA GLY A 112 3.69 -1.53 -8.55
C GLY A 112 2.38 -2.24 -8.19
N MET A 113 2.43 -3.27 -7.35
CA MET A 113 1.23 -3.96 -6.85
C MET A 113 0.33 -3.05 -6.01
N LEU A 114 0.92 -2.24 -5.12
CA LEU A 114 0.15 -1.27 -4.33
C LEU A 114 -0.40 -0.14 -5.22
N CYS A 115 0.32 0.29 -6.26
CA CYS A 115 -0.22 1.24 -7.25
C CYS A 115 -1.45 0.69 -7.96
N VAL A 116 -1.43 -0.60 -8.35
CA VAL A 116 -2.62 -1.26 -8.92
C VAL A 116 -3.77 -1.27 -7.92
N SER A 117 -3.50 -1.57 -6.65
CA SER A 117 -4.50 -1.51 -5.58
C SER A 117 -5.10 -0.11 -5.42
N CYS A 118 -4.27 0.96 -5.46
CA CYS A 118 -4.72 2.34 -5.40
C CYS A 118 -5.57 2.74 -6.61
N LEU A 119 -5.19 2.30 -7.82
CA LEU A 119 -5.99 2.51 -9.03
C LEU A 119 -7.36 1.84 -8.91
N LEU A 120 -7.40 0.61 -8.43
CA LEU A 120 -8.66 -0.13 -8.20
C LEU A 120 -9.54 0.58 -7.17
N LEU A 121 -8.95 1.13 -6.10
CA LEU A 121 -9.67 1.93 -5.11
C LEU A 121 -10.27 3.17 -5.76
N THR A 122 -9.48 3.92 -6.55
CA THR A 122 -9.92 5.12 -7.25
C THR A 122 -11.09 4.82 -8.20
N VAL A 123 -10.94 3.80 -9.06
CA VAL A 123 -11.97 3.39 -10.02
C VAL A 123 -13.20 2.84 -9.30
N GLY A 124 -13.00 2.03 -8.26
CA GLY A 124 -14.10 1.47 -7.46
C GLY A 124 -14.88 2.56 -6.72
N THR A 125 -14.21 3.55 -6.14
CA THR A 125 -14.85 4.68 -5.47
C THR A 125 -15.64 5.53 -6.46
N TRP A 126 -15.07 5.81 -7.63
CA TRP A 126 -15.76 6.50 -8.71
C TRP A 126 -17.02 5.74 -9.15
N GLY A 127 -16.87 4.44 -9.44
CA GLY A 127 -18.00 3.59 -9.84
C GLY A 127 -19.09 3.52 -8.78
N LEU A 128 -18.72 3.43 -7.49
CA LEU A 128 -19.67 3.45 -6.38
C LEU A 128 -20.45 4.77 -6.32
N GLY A 129 -19.80 5.91 -6.47
CA GLY A 129 -20.48 7.21 -6.49
C GLY A 129 -21.47 7.33 -7.65
N MET A 130 -21.13 6.79 -8.83
CA MET A 130 -22.06 6.75 -9.96
C MET A 130 -23.29 5.87 -9.67
N ILE A 131 -23.09 4.70 -9.05
CA ILE A 131 -24.18 3.78 -8.65
C ILE A 131 -25.09 4.42 -7.59
N LEU A 132 -24.53 5.19 -6.66
CA LEU A 132 -25.26 5.88 -5.62
C LEU A 132 -26.04 7.13 -6.13
N GLY A 133 -25.94 7.44 -7.42
CA GLY A 133 -26.67 8.54 -8.04
C GLY A 133 -26.00 9.91 -7.90
N PHE A 134 -24.67 9.97 -7.64
CA PHE A 134 -23.92 11.24 -7.53
C PHE A 134 -23.64 11.89 -8.91
N GLY A 135 -24.21 11.33 -9.99
CA GLY A 135 -24.04 11.84 -11.36
C GLY A 135 -24.52 13.27 -11.62
N GLY A 136 -25.25 13.89 -10.67
CA GLY A 136 -25.64 15.29 -10.71
C GLY A 136 -24.51 16.27 -10.36
N GLU A 137 -23.43 15.79 -9.72
CA GLU A 137 -22.22 16.55 -9.41
C GLU A 137 -21.06 16.07 -10.31
N PRO A 138 -20.17 16.97 -10.77
CA PRO A 138 -19.00 16.55 -11.54
C PRO A 138 -18.09 15.69 -10.66
N ALA A 139 -17.71 14.51 -11.15
CA ALA A 139 -16.83 13.61 -10.41
C ALA A 139 -15.45 14.27 -10.19
N PRO A 140 -14.99 14.41 -8.94
CA PRO A 140 -13.71 15.07 -8.62
C PRO A 140 -12.53 14.10 -8.84
N ILE A 141 -12.20 13.83 -10.11
CA ILE A 141 -11.17 12.83 -10.48
C ILE A 141 -9.83 13.12 -9.83
N GLY A 142 -9.45 14.40 -9.71
CA GLY A 142 -8.22 14.81 -9.05
C GLY A 142 -8.18 14.41 -7.57
N GLU A 143 -9.29 14.60 -6.84
CA GLU A 143 -9.38 14.21 -5.43
C GLU A 143 -9.49 12.70 -5.25
N LEU A 144 -10.13 11.99 -6.18
CA LEU A 144 -10.15 10.52 -6.18
C LEU A 144 -8.76 9.93 -6.38
N LEU A 145 -7.95 10.48 -7.29
CA LEU A 145 -6.55 10.09 -7.46
C LEU A 145 -5.72 10.42 -6.22
N ARG A 146 -5.93 11.59 -5.64
CA ARG A 146 -5.30 12.00 -4.40
C ARG A 146 -5.59 11.03 -3.26
N LEU A 147 -6.85 10.61 -3.10
CA LEU A 147 -7.27 9.62 -2.10
C LEU A 147 -6.52 8.31 -2.23
N GLY A 148 -6.28 7.83 -3.46
CA GLY A 148 -5.56 6.59 -3.70
C GLY A 148 -4.04 6.72 -3.50
N PHE A 149 -3.41 7.74 -4.09
CA PHE A 149 -1.96 7.78 -4.26
C PHE A 149 -1.20 8.57 -3.19
N TRP A 150 -1.76 9.62 -2.60
CA TRP A 150 -1.04 10.39 -1.58
C TRP A 150 -0.80 9.58 -0.30
N PRO A 151 -1.79 8.83 0.24
CA PRO A 151 -1.55 7.92 1.35
C PRO A 151 -0.52 6.83 1.03
N LEU A 152 -0.45 6.36 -0.23
CA LEU A 152 0.59 5.43 -0.67
C LEU A 152 1.98 6.06 -0.52
N GLY A 153 2.16 7.33 -0.93
CA GLY A 153 3.41 8.06 -0.71
C GLY A 153 3.83 8.06 0.77
N GLY A 154 2.88 8.36 1.67
CA GLY A 154 3.11 8.30 3.11
C GLY A 154 3.43 6.90 3.65
N THR A 155 2.97 5.84 2.97
CA THR A 155 3.20 4.43 3.38
C THR A 155 4.56 3.88 2.94
N LEU A 156 5.24 4.51 1.97
CA LEU A 156 6.49 3.98 1.40
C LEU A 156 7.57 3.64 2.42
N PRO A 157 7.86 4.45 3.46
CA PRO A 157 8.86 4.09 4.47
C PRO A 157 8.52 2.79 5.20
N ILE A 158 7.24 2.58 5.50
CA ILE A 158 6.75 1.37 6.17
C ILE A 158 6.89 0.15 5.23
N LEU A 159 6.51 0.30 3.96
CA LEU A 159 6.70 -0.75 2.96
C LEU A 159 8.15 -1.18 2.85
N VAL A 160 9.08 -0.21 2.74
CA VAL A 160 10.52 -0.49 2.61
C VAL A 160 11.04 -1.22 3.84
N LEU A 161 10.68 -0.78 5.05
CA LEU A 161 11.08 -1.43 6.30
C LEU A 161 10.51 -2.86 6.39
N LEU A 162 9.25 -3.06 6.07
CA LEU A 162 8.62 -4.39 6.09
C LEU A 162 9.26 -5.32 5.06
N LEU A 163 9.52 -4.84 3.85
CA LEU A 163 10.20 -5.62 2.82
C LEU A 163 11.63 -5.99 3.26
N TRP A 164 12.39 -5.05 3.84
CA TRP A 164 13.72 -5.32 4.35
C TRP A 164 13.70 -6.38 5.46
N LEU A 165 12.74 -6.29 6.40
CA LEU A 165 12.57 -7.28 7.46
C LEU A 165 12.24 -8.67 6.90
N THR A 166 11.29 -8.76 5.95
CA THR A 166 10.86 -10.04 5.36
C THR A 166 11.96 -10.72 4.55
N VAL A 167 12.82 -9.94 3.89
CA VAL A 167 13.96 -10.48 3.13
C VAL A 167 15.12 -10.84 4.05
N THR A 168 15.28 -10.13 5.19
CA THR A 168 16.40 -10.28 6.11
C THR A 168 16.20 -11.43 7.09
N PHE A 169 14.98 -11.62 7.59
CA PHE A 169 14.64 -12.64 8.58
C PHE A 169 14.00 -13.87 7.91
N HIS A 170 14.55 -15.03 8.22
CA HIS A 170 13.98 -16.30 7.72
C HIS A 170 12.60 -16.57 8.35
N ASN A 171 12.41 -16.20 9.62
CA ASN A 171 11.13 -16.33 10.29
C ASN A 171 10.19 -15.18 9.89
N GLN A 172 9.19 -15.50 9.08
CA GLN A 172 8.19 -14.54 8.58
C GLN A 172 7.19 -14.08 9.65
N ALA A 173 7.14 -14.73 10.80
CA ALA A 173 6.21 -14.35 11.87
C ALA A 173 6.47 -12.92 12.36
N LEU A 174 7.75 -12.54 12.54
CA LEU A 174 8.13 -11.22 13.04
C LEU A 174 7.72 -10.08 12.10
N PRO A 175 8.06 -10.07 10.79
CA PRO A 175 7.61 -9.02 9.89
C PRO A 175 6.09 -8.97 9.74
N VAL A 176 5.41 -10.12 9.72
CA VAL A 176 3.96 -10.18 9.58
C VAL A 176 3.27 -9.61 10.82
N THR A 177 3.67 -10.03 12.02
CA THR A 177 3.10 -9.49 13.27
C THR A 177 3.35 -8.00 13.40
N LEU A 178 4.56 -7.52 13.06
CA LEU A 178 4.85 -6.09 13.04
C LEU A 178 3.94 -5.36 12.05
N GLY A 179 3.76 -5.89 10.85
CA GLY A 179 2.90 -5.31 9.83
C GLY A 179 1.44 -5.24 10.28
N ILE A 180 0.92 -6.28 10.92
CA ILE A 180 -0.43 -6.29 11.49
C ILE A 180 -0.56 -5.25 12.62
N THR A 181 0.42 -5.21 13.53
CA THR A 181 0.44 -4.24 14.64
C THR A 181 0.46 -2.80 14.12
N LEU A 182 1.31 -2.49 13.13
CA LEU A 182 1.36 -1.18 12.49
C LEU A 182 0.05 -0.88 11.74
N GLY A 183 -0.54 -1.88 11.07
CA GLY A 183 -1.82 -1.74 10.38
C GLY A 183 -2.94 -1.34 11.33
N ILE A 184 -3.10 -2.06 12.45
CA ILE A 184 -4.08 -1.73 13.48
C ILE A 184 -3.76 -0.37 14.12
N GLY A 185 -2.48 -0.11 14.42
CA GLY A 185 -2.02 1.16 14.97
C GLY A 185 -2.32 2.36 14.06
N SER A 186 -2.39 2.16 12.74
CA SER A 186 -2.72 3.22 11.78
C SER A 186 -4.17 3.73 11.90
N LEU A 187 -5.07 2.99 12.53
CA LEU A 187 -6.42 3.49 12.86
C LEU A 187 -6.37 4.64 13.87
N PHE A 188 -5.37 4.65 14.72
CA PHE A 188 -5.14 5.69 15.72
C PHE A 188 -4.18 6.79 15.23
N ALA A 189 -3.85 6.76 13.94
CA ALA A 189 -2.87 7.68 13.33
C ALA A 189 -3.25 9.17 13.50
N SER A 190 -4.54 9.49 13.57
CA SER A 190 -5.02 10.86 13.81
C SER A 190 -4.64 11.41 15.20
N GLN A 191 -4.34 10.54 16.16
CA GLN A 191 -3.92 10.90 17.52
C GLN A 191 -2.39 11.02 17.64
N LEU A 192 -1.65 10.55 16.62
CA LEU A 192 -0.20 10.61 16.59
C LEU A 192 0.26 11.97 16.09
N SER A 193 1.44 12.39 16.57
CA SER A 193 2.12 13.56 16.01
C SER A 193 2.53 13.31 14.54
N GLY A 194 2.53 14.36 13.73
CA GLY A 194 3.01 14.31 12.33
C GLY A 194 4.48 13.88 12.15
N TYR A 195 5.25 13.81 13.23
CA TYR A 195 6.62 13.28 13.20
C TYR A 195 6.68 11.74 13.06
N PHE A 196 5.60 11.03 13.39
CA PHE A 196 5.57 9.58 13.29
C PHE A 196 5.22 9.12 11.87
N PRO A 197 6.05 8.30 11.22
CA PRO A 197 5.79 7.79 9.86
C PRO A 197 4.47 7.05 9.71
N LEU A 198 3.97 6.45 10.79
CA LEU A 198 2.68 5.75 10.81
C LEU A 198 1.49 6.69 10.60
N ALA A 199 1.63 7.97 10.94
CA ALA A 199 0.60 8.98 10.76
C ALA A 199 0.56 9.55 9.33
N TRP A 200 1.67 9.45 8.58
CA TRP A 200 1.79 10.10 7.26
C TRP A 200 0.75 9.64 6.23
N PRO A 201 0.39 8.35 6.12
CA PRO A 201 -0.68 7.93 5.21
C PRO A 201 -2.01 8.61 5.50
N ARG A 202 -2.33 8.83 6.78
CA ARG A 202 -3.55 9.53 7.19
C ARG A 202 -3.46 11.03 6.91
N PHE A 203 -2.36 11.66 7.27
CA PHE A 203 -2.16 13.10 7.07
C PHE A 203 -1.96 13.47 5.60
N ALA A 204 -1.52 12.56 4.76
CA ALA A 204 -1.49 12.75 3.31
C ALA A 204 -2.88 12.91 2.68
N TRP A 205 -3.95 12.66 3.42
CA TRP A 205 -5.32 13.02 3.04
C TRP A 205 -5.87 14.16 3.91
N ALA A 206 -5.86 14.00 5.22
CA ALA A 206 -6.64 14.80 6.16
C ALA A 206 -5.98 16.14 6.57
N ALA A 207 -4.66 16.30 6.37
CA ALA A 207 -3.98 17.53 6.78
C ALA A 207 -4.16 18.65 5.75
N PRO A 208 -4.15 19.93 6.18
CA PRO A 208 -4.17 21.06 5.26
C PRO A 208 -3.00 21.07 4.26
N GLN A 209 -1.82 20.56 4.69
CA GLN A 209 -0.62 20.41 3.87
C GLN A 209 -0.39 18.93 3.52
N ALA A 210 -1.41 18.25 3.05
CA ALA A 210 -1.38 16.80 2.77
C ALA A 210 -0.25 16.40 1.79
N TRP A 211 0.05 17.23 0.78
CA TRP A 211 1.15 17.02 -0.16
C TRP A 211 2.52 16.89 0.54
N MET A 212 2.71 17.61 1.65
CA MET A 212 3.96 17.57 2.41
C MET A 212 4.19 16.17 3.00
N PHE A 213 3.17 15.55 3.59
CA PHE A 213 3.28 14.21 4.16
C PHE A 213 3.51 13.13 3.08
N ALA A 214 2.87 13.28 1.93
CA ALA A 214 3.12 12.39 0.79
C ALA A 214 4.57 12.53 0.27
N SER A 215 5.08 13.76 0.11
CA SER A 215 6.44 14.01 -0.39
C SER A 215 7.52 13.60 0.62
N ILE A 216 7.32 13.89 1.92
CA ILE A 216 8.23 13.41 2.99
C ILE A 216 8.26 11.87 2.99
N GLY A 217 7.10 11.22 2.87
CA GLY A 217 7.00 9.78 2.78
C GLY A 217 7.77 9.21 1.58
N CYS A 218 7.61 9.81 0.40
CA CYS A 218 8.36 9.43 -0.80
C CYS A 218 9.87 9.62 -0.61
N GLY A 219 10.30 10.77 -0.09
CA GLY A 219 11.73 11.06 0.16
C GLY A 219 12.35 10.11 1.18
N MET A 220 11.67 9.89 2.31
CA MET A 220 12.13 8.94 3.33
C MET A 220 12.12 7.50 2.80
N GLY A 221 11.09 7.11 2.04
CA GLY A 221 11.02 5.81 1.38
C GLY A 221 12.18 5.58 0.41
N ALA A 222 12.52 6.59 -0.40
CA ALA A 222 13.68 6.54 -1.29
C ALA A 222 14.99 6.42 -0.53
N LEU A 223 15.20 7.23 0.52
CA LEU A 223 16.39 7.14 1.37
C LEU A 223 16.54 5.76 2.01
N LEU A 224 15.48 5.28 2.65
CA LEU A 224 15.48 3.95 3.28
C LEU A 224 15.69 2.84 2.27
N SER A 225 15.16 2.96 1.04
CA SER A 225 15.36 1.95 0.00
C SER A 225 16.83 1.80 -0.40
N LEU A 226 17.56 2.91 -0.47
CA LEU A 226 19.01 2.89 -0.74
C LEU A 226 19.79 2.28 0.43
N LEU A 227 19.46 2.66 1.66
CA LEU A 227 20.14 2.14 2.88
C LEU A 227 19.89 0.64 3.04
N THR A 228 18.67 0.19 2.90
CA THR A 228 18.28 -1.23 3.04
C THR A 228 18.84 -2.08 1.90
N ALA A 229 18.86 -1.58 0.67
CA ALA A 229 19.47 -2.25 -0.46
C ALA A 229 21.02 -2.35 -0.29
N ALA A 230 21.67 -1.30 0.20
CA ALA A 230 23.10 -1.32 0.51
C ALA A 230 23.42 -2.31 1.64
N HIS A 231 22.62 -2.34 2.70
CA HIS A 231 22.75 -3.32 3.78
C HIS A 231 22.58 -4.76 3.24
N PHE A 232 21.54 -5.02 2.45
CA PHE A 232 21.31 -6.34 1.86
C PHE A 232 22.45 -6.79 0.93
N SER A 233 23.09 -5.84 0.22
CA SER A 233 24.21 -6.17 -0.66
C SER A 233 25.46 -6.63 0.09
N ARG A 234 25.64 -6.19 1.35
CA ARG A 234 26.81 -6.50 2.19
C ARG A 234 26.60 -7.72 3.10
N LYS A 235 25.36 -8.14 3.28
CA LYS A 235 25.05 -9.26 4.18
C LYS A 235 25.37 -10.59 3.50
N ASP A 236 26.19 -11.43 4.14
CA ASP A 236 26.34 -12.81 3.74
C ASP A 236 25.05 -13.57 4.12
N VAL A 237 24.39 -14.13 3.11
CA VAL A 237 23.20 -14.96 3.30
C VAL A 237 23.69 -16.38 3.59
N ALA A 238 23.68 -16.72 4.88
CA ALA A 238 23.97 -18.08 5.36
C ALA A 238 22.83 -19.04 4.98
#